data_41fe960097c6ebd0a93b9d01b4925e74
#
_entry.id   41fe960097c6ebd0a93b9d01b4925e74
#
_cell.length_a   1.000
_cell.length_b   1.000
_cell.length_c   1.000
_cell.angle_alpha   90.00
_cell.angle_beta   90.00
_cell.angle_gamma   90.00
#
_symmetry.space_group_name_H-M   'P 1'
#
loop_
_entity.id
_entity.type
_entity.pdbx_description
1 polymer ?
#
loop_
_entity_poly.entity_id
_entity_poly.type
_entity_poly.pdbx_seq_one_letter_code
_entity_poly.pdbx_strand_id
1 'polypeptide(L)'
;MVTKAIVFDAYGTLFDVNSAAEKCKDKIGNKWESFANFWRITQLEYTWLRSLMKRHKDFWQITEDSLDKSMNAFNINKSMRSELLNLYKTLNTFPEVKDVLNKLKERNYKLAILSNGTP
;
A
#
# COMPACT_ATOMS: atom_id res chain seq x y z
N MET A 1 -11.28 -18.78 26.60
CA MET A 1 -11.22 -17.34 26.21
C MET A 1 -11.95 -17.18 24.89
N VAL A 2 -12.83 -16.19 24.78
CA VAL A 2 -13.61 -15.92 23.56
C VAL A 2 -13.03 -14.69 22.87
N THR A 3 -12.66 -14.83 21.60
CA THR A 3 -12.23 -13.70 20.76
C THR A 3 -13.39 -12.73 20.57
N LYS A 4 -13.19 -11.45 20.89
CA LYS A 4 -14.24 -10.41 20.80
C LYS A 4 -13.99 -9.41 19.71
N ALA A 5 -12.74 -9.23 19.31
CA ALA A 5 -12.32 -8.29 18.29
C ALA A 5 -11.22 -8.88 17.42
N ILE A 6 -11.19 -8.43 16.17
CA ILE A 6 -10.14 -8.77 15.19
C ILE A 6 -9.58 -7.46 14.69
N VAL A 7 -8.26 -7.33 14.79
CA VAL A 7 -7.53 -6.14 14.34
C VAL A 7 -6.71 -6.51 13.10
N PHE A 8 -6.91 -5.76 12.02
CA PHE A 8 -6.24 -5.98 10.74
C PHE A 8 -5.14 -4.95 10.52
N ASP A 9 -4.06 -5.37 9.90
CA ASP A 9 -3.21 -4.48 9.15
C ASP A 9 -3.93 -4.02 7.86
N ALA A 10 -3.54 -2.90 7.28
CA ALA A 10 -4.19 -2.35 6.10
C ALA A 10 -3.45 -2.71 4.80
N TYR A 11 -2.27 -2.11 4.59
CA TYR A 11 -1.53 -2.19 3.33
C TYR A 11 -0.82 -3.54 3.15
N GLY A 12 -1.24 -4.30 2.14
CA GLY A 12 -0.74 -5.65 1.88
C GLY A 12 -1.53 -6.74 2.62
N THR A 13 -2.52 -6.38 3.43
CA THR A 13 -3.44 -7.30 4.13
C THR A 13 -4.87 -7.13 3.64
N LEU A 14 -5.44 -5.94 3.77
CA LEU A 14 -6.77 -5.61 3.24
C LEU A 14 -6.68 -4.98 1.84
N PHE A 15 -5.68 -4.13 1.61
CA PHE A 15 -5.48 -3.41 0.36
C PHE A 15 -4.33 -3.99 -0.45
N ASP A 16 -4.57 -4.21 -1.72
CA ASP A 16 -3.57 -4.58 -2.70
C ASP A 16 -2.75 -3.35 -3.11
N VAL A 17 -1.55 -3.24 -2.55
CA VAL A 17 -0.65 -2.10 -2.80
C VAL A 17 -0.16 -2.02 -4.26
N ASN A 18 -0.17 -3.13 -4.98
CA ASN A 18 0.24 -3.16 -6.39
C ASN A 18 -0.85 -2.64 -7.33
N SER A 19 -2.09 -2.51 -6.85
CA SER A 19 -3.23 -2.11 -7.69
C SER A 19 -3.11 -0.72 -8.30
N ALA A 20 -2.36 0.21 -7.68
CA ALA A 20 -2.09 1.53 -8.25
C ALA A 20 -1.29 1.42 -9.56
N ALA A 21 -0.18 0.69 -9.53
CA ALA A 21 0.66 0.46 -10.71
C ALA A 21 -0.05 -0.42 -11.75
N GLU A 22 -0.82 -1.41 -11.32
CA GLU A 22 -1.61 -2.26 -12.20
C GLU A 22 -2.61 -1.47 -13.03
N LYS A 23 -3.29 -0.48 -12.43
CA LYS A 23 -4.20 0.42 -13.16
C LYS A 23 -3.49 1.25 -14.23
N CYS A 24 -2.19 1.43 -14.12
CA CYS A 24 -1.34 2.12 -15.09
C CYS A 24 -0.53 1.18 -15.99
N LYS A 25 -0.81 -0.13 -15.99
CA LYS A 25 -0.01 -1.13 -16.70
C LYS A 25 0.14 -0.84 -18.21
N ASP A 26 -0.89 -0.29 -18.83
CA ASP A 26 -0.84 0.03 -20.27
C ASP A 26 0.13 1.18 -20.58
N LYS A 27 0.31 2.11 -19.64
CA LYS A 27 1.26 3.22 -19.74
C LYS A 27 2.67 2.84 -19.32
N ILE A 28 2.80 1.99 -18.31
CA ILE A 28 4.09 1.53 -17.77
C ILE A 28 4.70 0.44 -18.66
N GLY A 29 3.85 -0.41 -19.23
CA GLY A 29 4.25 -1.58 -20.03
C GLY A 29 4.54 -2.80 -19.16
N ASN A 30 5.23 -3.79 -19.74
CA ASN A 30 5.49 -5.11 -19.13
C ASN A 30 6.33 -5.06 -17.83
N LYS A 31 6.98 -3.94 -17.55
CA LYS A 31 7.73 -3.74 -16.30
C LYS A 31 6.87 -3.29 -15.12
N TRP A 32 5.54 -3.13 -15.30
CA TRP A 32 4.66 -2.60 -14.26
C TRP A 32 4.69 -3.39 -12.96
N GLU A 33 4.74 -4.70 -13.04
CA GLU A 33 4.76 -5.58 -11.86
C GLU A 33 6.08 -5.46 -11.09
N SER A 34 7.20 -5.50 -11.80
CA SER A 34 8.52 -5.29 -11.19
C SER A 34 8.64 -3.90 -10.56
N PHE A 35 8.10 -2.88 -11.23
CA PHE A 35 8.02 -1.52 -10.70
C PHE A 35 7.17 -1.46 -9.42
N ALA A 36 5.97 -2.07 -9.42
CA ALA A 36 5.09 -2.10 -8.26
C ALA A 36 5.77 -2.76 -7.05
N ASN A 37 6.40 -3.91 -7.26
CA ASN A 37 7.14 -4.63 -6.23
C ASN A 37 8.32 -3.83 -5.70
N PHE A 38 9.08 -3.18 -6.58
CA PHE A 38 10.19 -2.33 -6.18
C PHE A 38 9.72 -1.13 -5.36
N TRP A 39 8.62 -0.48 -5.77
CA TRP A 39 8.02 0.61 -5.00
C TRP A 39 7.63 0.16 -3.60
N ARG A 40 6.95 -0.98 -3.46
CA ARG A 40 6.56 -1.54 -2.16
C ARG A 40 7.77 -1.87 -1.27
N ILE A 41 8.76 -2.55 -1.81
CA ILE A 41 9.98 -2.89 -1.07
C ILE A 41 10.70 -1.62 -0.59
N THR A 42 10.87 -0.65 -1.47
CA THR A 42 11.52 0.63 -1.13
C THR A 42 10.75 1.39 -0.05
N GLN A 43 9.42 1.38 -0.11
CA GLN A 43 8.56 2.00 0.91
C GLN A 43 8.77 1.36 2.29
N LEU A 44 8.84 0.04 2.38
CA LEU A 44 9.10 -0.69 3.61
C LEU A 44 10.53 -0.42 4.14
N GLU A 45 11.52 -0.48 3.26
CA GLU A 45 12.93 -0.18 3.62
C GLU A 45 13.07 1.25 4.16
N TYR A 46 12.46 2.24 3.51
CA TYR A 46 12.52 3.63 3.96
C TYR A 46 11.83 3.82 5.31
N THR A 47 10.73 3.13 5.56
CA THR A 47 10.07 3.13 6.87
C THR A 47 11.01 2.63 7.96
N TRP A 48 11.64 1.49 7.75
CA TRP A 48 12.54 0.87 8.73
C TRP A 48 13.82 1.67 8.94
N LEU A 49 14.47 2.08 7.86
CA LEU A 49 15.72 2.85 7.93
C LEU A 49 15.53 4.20 8.62
N ARG A 50 14.45 4.92 8.31
CA ARG A 50 14.17 6.19 8.96
C ARG A 50 13.86 6.05 10.43
N SER A 51 13.16 4.98 10.81
CA SER A 51 12.91 4.66 12.22
C SER A 51 14.21 4.37 12.97
N LEU A 52 15.10 3.55 12.39
CA LEU A 52 16.42 3.25 12.95
C LEU A 52 17.30 4.49 13.08
N MET A 53 17.26 5.40 12.11
CA MET A 53 17.99 6.67 12.13
C MET A 53 17.36 7.72 13.06
N LYS A 54 16.22 7.43 13.69
CA LYS A 54 15.42 8.40 14.46
C LYS A 54 14.99 9.62 13.64
N ARG A 55 14.73 9.42 12.35
CA ARG A 55 14.29 10.43 11.38
C ARG A 55 12.97 10.02 10.74
N HIS A 56 12.03 9.62 11.55
CA HIS A 56 10.70 9.20 11.12
C HIS A 56 10.03 10.27 10.24
N LYS A 57 9.37 9.83 9.19
CA LYS A 57 8.43 10.59 8.37
C LYS A 57 7.11 9.84 8.33
N ASP A 58 6.01 10.54 8.08
CA ASP A 58 4.74 9.89 7.94
C ASP A 58 4.70 8.97 6.72
N PHE A 59 3.74 8.07 6.72
CA PHE A 59 3.63 7.05 5.68
C PHE A 59 3.43 7.65 4.28
N TRP A 60 2.71 8.77 4.18
CA TRP A 60 2.48 9.42 2.90
C TRP A 60 3.78 9.97 2.30
N GLN A 61 4.58 10.67 3.09
CA GLN A 61 5.89 11.17 2.64
C GLN A 61 6.81 10.02 2.21
N ILE A 62 6.80 8.92 2.96
CA ILE A 62 7.57 7.72 2.59
C ILE A 62 7.05 7.12 1.27
N THR A 63 5.75 7.10 1.06
CA THR A 63 5.13 6.65 -0.19
C THR A 63 5.57 7.49 -1.38
N GLU A 64 5.61 8.81 -1.24
CA GLU A 64 6.10 9.73 -2.25
C GLU A 64 7.59 9.52 -2.56
N ASP A 65 8.43 9.51 -1.53
CA ASP A 65 9.89 9.37 -1.67
C ASP A 65 10.27 8.02 -2.31
N SER A 66 9.59 6.95 -1.93
CA SER A 66 9.81 5.62 -2.50
C SER A 66 9.30 5.53 -3.94
N LEU A 67 8.22 6.23 -4.27
CA LEU A 67 7.74 6.34 -5.64
C LEU A 67 8.78 7.04 -6.53
N ASP A 68 9.30 8.17 -6.08
CA ASP A 68 10.29 8.93 -6.84
C ASP A 68 11.54 8.09 -7.14
N LYS A 69 12.05 7.34 -6.16
CA LYS A 69 13.15 6.40 -6.36
C LYS A 69 12.79 5.31 -7.38
N SER A 70 11.60 4.75 -7.26
CA SER A 70 11.15 3.66 -8.13
C SER A 70 10.94 4.12 -9.58
N MET A 71 10.38 5.31 -9.77
CA MET A 71 10.21 5.90 -11.10
C MET A 71 11.56 6.16 -11.78
N ASN A 72 12.55 6.64 -11.03
CA ASN A 72 13.91 6.81 -11.54
C ASN A 72 14.55 5.46 -11.92
N ALA A 73 14.43 4.45 -11.07
CA ALA A 73 15.02 3.12 -11.30
C ALA A 73 14.44 2.43 -12.54
N PHE A 74 13.17 2.63 -12.83
CA PHE A 74 12.46 2.00 -13.97
C PHE A 74 12.25 2.93 -15.17
N ASN A 75 12.81 4.14 -15.15
CA ASN A 75 12.62 5.15 -16.20
C ASN A 75 11.14 5.40 -16.53
N ILE A 76 10.32 5.54 -15.48
CA ILE A 76 8.92 5.91 -15.64
C ILE A 76 8.81 7.42 -15.85
N ASN A 77 7.99 7.83 -16.80
CA ASN A 77 7.79 9.24 -17.10
C ASN A 77 7.25 9.99 -15.86
N LYS A 78 7.92 11.07 -15.49
CA LYS A 78 7.56 11.87 -14.29
C LYS A 78 6.14 12.44 -14.33
N SER A 79 5.55 12.58 -15.51
CA SER A 79 4.15 12.99 -15.66
C SER A 79 3.15 12.02 -15.02
N MET A 80 3.54 10.76 -14.80
CA MET A 80 2.71 9.74 -14.16
C MET A 80 2.69 9.83 -12.63
N ARG A 81 3.56 10.64 -12.01
CA ARG A 81 3.70 10.71 -10.55
C ARG A 81 2.37 11.02 -9.84
N SER A 82 1.71 12.08 -10.28
CA SER A 82 0.44 12.50 -9.67
C SER A 82 -0.67 11.47 -9.83
N GLU A 83 -0.73 10.80 -10.98
CA GLU A 83 -1.71 9.74 -11.25
C GLU A 83 -1.48 8.54 -10.32
N LEU A 84 -0.23 8.07 -10.21
CA LEU A 84 0.13 6.95 -9.33
C LEU A 84 -0.17 7.26 -7.86
N LEU A 85 0.15 8.47 -7.38
CA LEU A 85 -0.16 8.89 -6.02
C LEU A 85 -1.67 8.97 -5.78
N ASN A 86 -2.44 9.48 -6.73
CA ASN A 86 -3.90 9.51 -6.60
C ASN A 86 -4.51 8.11 -6.57
N LEU A 87 -4.00 7.19 -7.39
CA LEU A 87 -4.43 5.79 -7.39
C LEU A 87 -4.04 5.08 -6.09
N TYR A 88 -2.93 5.47 -5.46
CA TYR A 88 -2.53 4.93 -4.16
C TYR A 88 -3.50 5.31 -3.02
N LYS A 89 -4.21 6.42 -3.15
CA LYS A 89 -5.28 6.81 -2.21
C LYS A 89 -6.54 5.96 -2.34
N THR A 90 -6.71 5.25 -3.45
CA THR A 90 -7.89 4.46 -3.78
C THR A 90 -7.52 3.05 -4.21
N LEU A 91 -6.66 2.40 -3.42
CA LEU A 91 -6.24 1.02 -3.66
C LEU A 91 -7.42 0.06 -3.68
N ASN A 92 -7.33 -0.97 -4.50
CA ASN A 92 -8.28 -2.07 -4.46
C ASN A 92 -8.03 -2.92 -3.21
N THR A 93 -9.09 -3.50 -2.66
CA THR A 93 -8.97 -4.59 -1.70
C THR A 93 -8.61 -5.89 -2.43
N PHE A 94 -8.01 -6.85 -1.71
CA PHE A 94 -7.94 -8.21 -2.22
C PHE A 94 -9.35 -8.79 -2.41
N PRO A 95 -9.57 -9.70 -3.38
CA PRO A 95 -10.92 -10.15 -3.76
C PRO A 95 -11.74 -10.73 -2.61
N GLU A 96 -11.10 -11.42 -1.69
CA GLU A 96 -11.75 -12.11 -0.56
C GLU A 96 -12.12 -11.19 0.61
N VAL A 97 -11.57 -9.98 0.67
CA VAL A 97 -11.66 -9.11 1.86
C VAL A 97 -13.10 -8.78 2.23
N LYS A 98 -13.89 -8.36 1.27
CA LYS A 98 -15.29 -7.95 1.53
C LYS A 98 -16.10 -9.09 2.13
N ASP A 99 -16.00 -10.28 1.57
CA ASP A 99 -16.75 -11.45 2.03
C ASP A 99 -16.29 -11.91 3.42
N VAL A 100 -14.97 -11.91 3.65
CA VAL A 100 -14.42 -12.27 4.96
C VAL A 100 -14.87 -11.29 6.04
N LEU A 101 -14.79 -9.99 5.78
CA LEU A 101 -15.23 -8.97 6.74
C LEU A 101 -16.73 -9.07 7.05
N ASN A 102 -17.56 -9.32 6.05
CA ASN A 102 -19.00 -9.53 6.25
C ASN A 102 -19.29 -10.75 7.12
N LYS A 103 -18.64 -11.89 6.84
CA LYS A 103 -18.78 -13.12 7.64
C LYS A 103 -18.34 -12.94 9.10
N LEU A 104 -17.28 -12.18 9.33
CA LEU A 104 -16.81 -11.89 10.69
C LEU A 104 -17.81 -10.98 11.43
N LYS A 105 -18.38 -10.01 10.74
CA LYS A 105 -19.40 -9.11 11.28
C LYS A 105 -20.69 -9.86 11.63
N GLU A 106 -21.14 -10.79 10.78
CA GLU A 106 -22.28 -11.68 11.05
C GLU A 106 -22.09 -12.54 12.30
N ARG A 107 -20.83 -12.88 12.60
CA ARG A 107 -20.45 -13.62 13.83
C ARG A 107 -20.24 -12.71 15.04
N ASN A 108 -20.65 -11.45 14.94
CA ASN A 108 -20.55 -10.45 16.01
C ASN A 108 -19.14 -10.10 16.48
N TYR A 109 -18.13 -10.30 15.63
CA TYR A 109 -16.79 -9.78 15.93
C TYR A 109 -16.75 -8.27 15.73
N LYS A 110 -16.06 -7.57 16.63
CA LYS A 110 -15.66 -6.18 16.43
C LYS A 110 -14.46 -6.16 15.49
N LEU A 111 -14.50 -5.30 14.48
CA LEU A 111 -13.45 -5.19 13.49
C LEU A 111 -12.77 -3.83 13.61
N ALA A 112 -11.45 -3.82 13.56
CA ALA A 112 -10.64 -2.61 13.62
C ALA A 112 -9.43 -2.73 12.69
N ILE A 113 -8.84 -1.59 12.35
CA ILE A 113 -7.58 -1.50 11.60
C ILE A 113 -6.53 -0.87 12.50
N LEU A 114 -5.34 -1.46 12.52
CA LEU A 114 -4.13 -0.87 13.09
C LEU A 114 -3.10 -0.75 11.97
N SER A 115 -2.75 0.47 11.61
CA SER A 115 -1.91 0.76 10.46
C SER A 115 -0.90 1.87 10.74
N ASN A 116 0.24 1.82 10.05
CA ASN A 116 1.19 2.93 9.96
C ASN A 116 0.79 3.98 8.92
N GLY A 117 -0.35 3.81 8.26
CA GLY A 117 -0.88 4.76 7.29
C GLY A 117 -1.11 6.14 7.89
N THR A 118 -1.00 7.16 7.05
CA THR A 118 -1.37 8.54 7.41
C THR A 118 -2.90 8.64 7.51
N PRO A 119 -3.43 9.39 8.47
CA PRO A 119 -4.87 9.64 8.61
C PRO A 119 -5.50 10.27 7.36
#